data_59e085d1d77b58ceb29973312e790826
#
_entry.id   59e085d1d77b58ceb29973312e790826
#
_cell.length_a   1.000
_cell.length_b   1.000
_cell.length_c   1.000
_cell.angle_alpha   90.00
_cell.angle_beta   90.00
_cell.angle_gamma   90.00
#
_symmetry.space_group_name_H-M   'P 1'
#
loop_
_entity.id
_entity.type
_entity.pdbx_description
1 polymer ?
#
loop_
_entity_poly.entity_id
_entity_poly.type
_entity_poly.pdbx_seq_one_letter_code
_entity_poly.pdbx_strand_id
1 'polypeptide(L)'
;MSAVLAVEAATLPVGWYWTTMGEIAEVVGGGTPRTTDPANFEIGDVPWITPADLSGYTEKYISHGARFITRKGLDSSSAQLLPAGTVLFTSRAPIGYVAIARNPLGTNQGFKSFVLKDGVLPEYVYWWLKGSKQRAEALASGTTFLELSGANAKKLPIPIAPLDEQRRIVAEIEKQFSRLDEAVANLKRVKANLKRYKAAVLKAAVDGRLVPTEAELARREGRSYENAAQLLGRVLEGRRRQAKGRYKEPDTQYTGALPALPEGWVWASAEQCCASVRDGTHDTPAYVTSGIPLVTSKNLLDDGIDFDNTKHISVADHHEVSRRSAVARGDVLFAMIGTVGNPTEVKTERPFSIKNVGLFKGDDDCLLAAYLCHWLSSPVLCAWLRPRLKGTTQKFAPLGLLRELPIALPPRSEQDRIVAEVDRQLSTVAAFERSASAEIGSAQLRRAILDEVFRLSRGSGSPRSAECS
;
A
#
# COMPACT_ATOMS: atom_id res chain seq x y z
N MET A 1 18.57 -37.60 4.98
CA MET A 1 17.13 -37.88 5.16
C MET A 1 16.42 -36.53 5.16
N SER A 2 15.70 -36.25 4.07
CA SER A 2 15.19 -34.93 3.70
C SER A 2 13.96 -34.54 4.51
N ALA A 3 13.73 -33.23 4.68
CA ALA A 3 12.55 -32.62 5.33
C ALA A 3 11.16 -33.11 4.80
N VAL A 4 11.14 -33.82 3.67
CA VAL A 4 9.95 -34.47 3.09
C VAL A 4 9.46 -35.63 3.96
N LEU A 5 10.36 -36.33 4.67
CA LEU A 5 10.03 -37.46 5.56
C LEU A 5 9.60 -37.02 6.99
N ALA A 6 9.85 -35.75 7.37
CA ALA A 6 9.43 -35.24 8.69
C ALA A 6 7.90 -35.07 8.81
N VAL A 7 7.16 -35.11 7.70
CA VAL A 7 5.70 -35.01 7.70
C VAL A 7 5.05 -36.36 8.07
N GLU A 8 5.75 -37.48 7.90
CA GLU A 8 5.25 -38.83 8.22
C GLU A 8 5.19 -39.12 9.72
N ALA A 9 5.82 -38.31 10.57
CA ALA A 9 5.82 -38.50 12.03
C ALA A 9 4.60 -37.92 12.76
N ALA A 10 3.71 -37.18 12.09
CA ALA A 10 2.49 -36.68 12.70
C ALA A 10 1.43 -37.78 12.76
N THR A 11 0.95 -38.09 13.97
CA THR A 11 -0.19 -39.01 14.15
C THR A 11 -1.42 -38.43 13.47
N LEU A 12 -1.99 -39.16 12.54
CA LEU A 12 -3.25 -38.84 11.87
C LEU A 12 -4.46 -39.24 12.73
N PRO A 13 -5.61 -38.59 12.58
CA PRO A 13 -6.85 -38.98 13.21
C PRO A 13 -7.28 -40.39 12.75
N VAL A 14 -8.17 -41.05 13.52
CA VAL A 14 -8.71 -42.36 13.17
C VAL A 14 -9.41 -42.31 11.81
N GLY A 15 -9.11 -43.24 10.96
CA GLY A 15 -9.66 -43.34 9.59
C GLY A 15 -8.89 -42.52 8.54
N TRP A 16 -7.85 -41.78 8.94
CA TRP A 16 -6.96 -41.12 8.01
C TRP A 16 -5.69 -41.93 7.74
N TYR A 17 -5.13 -41.75 6.54
CA TYR A 17 -3.86 -42.38 6.20
C TYR A 17 -3.02 -41.48 5.28
N TRP A 18 -1.72 -41.55 5.41
CA TRP A 18 -0.79 -40.95 4.48
C TRP A 18 -0.70 -41.78 3.20
N THR A 19 -0.72 -41.07 2.06
CA THR A 19 -0.51 -41.68 0.75
C THR A 19 0.22 -40.68 -0.17
N THR A 20 0.34 -41.00 -1.43
CA THR A 20 0.94 -40.11 -2.44
C THR A 20 -0.06 -39.77 -3.53
N MET A 21 0.21 -38.65 -4.23
CA MET A 21 -0.63 -38.24 -5.35
C MET A 21 -0.71 -39.33 -6.44
N GLY A 22 0.33 -40.13 -6.63
CA GLY A 22 0.33 -41.22 -7.58
C GLY A 22 -0.58 -42.39 -7.21
N GLU A 23 -0.88 -42.58 -5.91
CA GLU A 23 -1.80 -43.63 -5.45
C GLU A 23 -3.28 -43.23 -5.62
N ILE A 24 -3.59 -41.93 -5.54
CA ILE A 24 -4.96 -41.40 -5.58
C ILE A 24 -5.34 -40.78 -6.95
N ALA A 25 -4.40 -40.61 -7.84
CA ALA A 25 -4.63 -39.99 -9.15
C ALA A 25 -3.74 -40.56 -10.25
N GLU A 26 -4.24 -40.52 -11.48
CA GLU A 26 -3.39 -40.56 -12.65
C GLU A 26 -2.71 -39.20 -12.82
N VAL A 27 -1.37 -39.19 -13.00
CA VAL A 27 -0.59 -37.98 -13.22
C VAL A 27 -0.34 -37.78 -14.70
N VAL A 28 -1.01 -36.79 -15.28
CA VAL A 28 -0.98 -36.51 -16.71
C VAL A 28 -0.13 -35.27 -16.98
N GLY A 29 0.83 -35.38 -17.88
CA GLY A 29 1.58 -34.25 -18.40
C GLY A 29 0.82 -33.52 -19.52
N GLY A 30 1.04 -32.25 -19.67
CA GLY A 30 0.51 -31.51 -20.81
C GLY A 30 1.46 -31.50 -22.01
N GLY A 31 1.00 -30.95 -23.14
CA GLY A 31 1.74 -30.84 -24.38
C GLY A 31 1.49 -29.50 -25.10
N THR A 32 2.41 -29.14 -26.01
CA THR A 32 2.28 -27.97 -26.84
C THR A 32 2.30 -28.40 -28.32
N PRO A 33 1.21 -28.20 -29.06
CA PRO A 33 1.20 -28.38 -30.51
C PRO A 33 2.25 -27.49 -31.18
N ARG A 34 2.70 -27.86 -32.38
CA ARG A 34 3.65 -27.02 -33.14
C ARG A 34 3.04 -25.65 -33.39
N THR A 35 3.65 -24.61 -32.84
CA THR A 35 3.18 -23.21 -32.91
C THR A 35 3.33 -22.60 -34.32
N THR A 36 4.18 -23.21 -35.16
CA THR A 36 4.39 -22.82 -36.57
C THR A 36 3.34 -23.34 -37.52
N ASP A 37 2.44 -24.25 -37.08
CA ASP A 37 1.32 -24.75 -37.87
C ASP A 37 0.01 -24.10 -37.37
N PRO A 38 -0.52 -23.09 -38.11
CA PRO A 38 -1.75 -22.38 -37.71
C PRO A 38 -2.95 -23.31 -37.53
N ALA A 39 -3.02 -24.42 -38.29
CA ALA A 39 -4.11 -25.38 -38.23
C ALA A 39 -4.24 -26.06 -36.84
N ASN A 40 -3.27 -25.94 -35.97
CA ASN A 40 -3.34 -26.43 -34.60
C ASN A 40 -4.11 -25.50 -33.66
N PHE A 41 -4.31 -24.22 -34.06
CA PHE A 41 -4.85 -23.16 -33.20
C PHE A 41 -6.04 -22.39 -33.81
N GLU A 42 -6.09 -22.28 -35.15
CA GLU A 42 -7.15 -21.54 -35.83
C GLU A 42 -8.50 -22.22 -35.66
N ILE A 43 -9.48 -21.45 -35.16
CA ILE A 43 -10.85 -21.93 -34.86
C ILE A 43 -10.84 -23.14 -33.92
N GLY A 44 -9.91 -23.15 -32.94
CA GLY A 44 -9.84 -24.20 -31.93
C GLY A 44 -11.06 -24.20 -31.02
N ASP A 45 -11.55 -25.40 -30.67
CA ASP A 45 -12.69 -25.62 -29.78
C ASP A 45 -12.28 -26.26 -28.44
N VAL A 46 -11.03 -26.75 -28.33
CA VAL A 46 -10.49 -27.35 -27.12
C VAL A 46 -9.80 -26.31 -26.27
N PRO A 47 -10.32 -25.95 -25.07
CA PRO A 47 -9.63 -25.03 -24.18
C PRO A 47 -8.25 -25.59 -23.81
N TRP A 48 -7.21 -24.73 -23.91
CA TRP A 48 -5.83 -25.14 -23.67
C TRP A 48 -5.15 -24.17 -22.71
N ILE A 49 -4.79 -24.67 -21.52
CA ILE A 49 -4.33 -23.88 -20.39
C ILE A 49 -2.80 -23.86 -20.33
N THR A 50 -2.25 -22.69 -20.06
CA THR A 50 -0.81 -22.47 -19.81
C THR A 50 -0.59 -21.95 -18.38
N PRO A 51 0.63 -22.02 -17.78
CA PRO A 51 0.89 -21.42 -16.48
C PRO A 51 0.61 -19.92 -16.42
N ALA A 52 0.70 -19.20 -17.53
CA ALA A 52 0.38 -17.77 -17.60
C ALA A 52 -1.11 -17.51 -17.32
N ASP A 53 -2.01 -18.40 -17.72
CA ASP A 53 -3.44 -18.28 -17.48
C ASP A 53 -3.79 -18.40 -15.98
N LEU A 54 -2.91 -19.04 -15.19
CA LEU A 54 -3.05 -19.14 -13.73
C LEU A 54 -2.29 -18.07 -12.96
N SER A 55 -1.56 -17.19 -13.65
CA SER A 55 -0.87 -16.06 -13.01
C SER A 55 -1.87 -15.00 -12.56
N GLY A 56 -1.98 -14.81 -11.23
CA GLY A 56 -3.00 -13.91 -10.66
C GLY A 56 -4.44 -14.46 -10.69
N TYR A 57 -4.64 -15.71 -11.12
CA TYR A 57 -5.95 -16.35 -11.11
C TYR A 57 -6.38 -16.68 -9.68
N THR A 58 -7.56 -16.20 -9.29
CA THR A 58 -8.06 -16.29 -7.91
C THR A 58 -9.15 -17.35 -7.74
N GLU A 59 -9.81 -17.72 -8.85
CA GLU A 59 -10.90 -18.67 -8.80
C GLU A 59 -10.40 -20.12 -8.63
N LYS A 60 -11.23 -20.96 -8.06
CA LYS A 60 -10.94 -22.39 -7.85
C LYS A 60 -11.06 -23.20 -9.14
N TYR A 61 -12.07 -22.90 -9.95
CA TYR A 61 -12.36 -23.62 -11.18
C TYR A 61 -12.02 -22.81 -12.41
N ILE A 62 -11.41 -23.45 -13.41
CA ILE A 62 -11.11 -22.84 -14.71
C ILE A 62 -11.81 -23.60 -15.84
N SER A 63 -12.43 -22.87 -16.77
CA SER A 63 -13.10 -23.43 -17.95
C SER A 63 -12.28 -23.26 -19.22
N HIS A 64 -11.52 -22.20 -19.35
CA HIS A 64 -10.64 -21.90 -20.49
C HIS A 64 -9.55 -20.91 -20.07
N GLY A 65 -8.45 -20.88 -20.79
CA GLY A 65 -7.43 -19.82 -20.75
C GLY A 65 -7.57 -18.87 -21.92
N ALA A 66 -6.49 -18.16 -22.21
CA ALA A 66 -6.43 -17.23 -23.34
C ALA A 66 -6.41 -17.92 -24.72
N ARG A 67 -6.12 -19.21 -24.77
CA ARG A 67 -5.93 -19.96 -26.03
C ARG A 67 -6.81 -21.19 -26.09
N PHE A 68 -7.12 -21.56 -27.34
CA PHE A 68 -7.76 -22.83 -27.70
C PHE A 68 -6.87 -23.53 -28.71
N ILE A 69 -6.95 -24.86 -28.78
CA ILE A 69 -6.33 -25.69 -29.81
C ILE A 69 -7.40 -26.44 -30.56
N THR A 70 -7.08 -26.81 -31.78
CA THR A 70 -7.97 -27.68 -32.58
C THR A 70 -7.82 -29.13 -32.13
N ARG A 71 -8.75 -29.99 -32.54
CA ARG A 71 -8.61 -31.44 -32.37
C ARG A 71 -7.33 -31.97 -33.01
N LYS A 72 -6.98 -31.45 -34.21
CA LYS A 72 -5.70 -31.74 -34.85
C LYS A 72 -4.51 -31.36 -33.98
N GLY A 73 -4.55 -30.16 -33.37
CA GLY A 73 -3.52 -29.73 -32.44
C GLY A 73 -3.39 -30.62 -31.22
N LEU A 74 -4.52 -31.07 -30.66
CA LEU A 74 -4.52 -32.03 -29.56
C LEU A 74 -3.87 -33.33 -29.98
N ASP A 75 -4.33 -33.96 -31.09
CA ASP A 75 -3.91 -35.28 -31.55
C ASP A 75 -2.47 -35.29 -32.08
N SER A 76 -1.93 -34.13 -32.54
CA SER A 76 -0.55 -33.98 -33.04
C SER A 76 0.48 -33.71 -31.96
N SER A 77 0.08 -33.61 -30.69
CA SER A 77 0.95 -33.28 -29.58
C SER A 77 0.84 -34.26 -28.42
N SER A 78 1.65 -34.08 -27.38
CA SER A 78 1.51 -34.82 -26.11
C SER A 78 0.41 -34.27 -25.20
N ALA A 79 -0.34 -33.24 -25.62
CA ALA A 79 -1.49 -32.76 -24.87
C ALA A 79 -2.60 -33.83 -24.86
N GLN A 80 -3.27 -33.93 -23.71
CA GLN A 80 -4.40 -34.84 -23.55
C GLN A 80 -5.63 -34.04 -23.13
N LEU A 81 -6.82 -34.50 -23.53
CA LEU A 81 -8.07 -33.93 -23.07
C LEU A 81 -8.38 -34.48 -21.67
N LEU A 82 -8.18 -33.62 -20.67
CA LEU A 82 -8.42 -33.95 -19.27
C LEU A 82 -9.90 -33.79 -18.95
N PRO A 83 -10.52 -34.69 -18.18
CA PRO A 83 -11.93 -34.58 -17.79
C PRO A 83 -12.17 -33.43 -16.81
N ALA A 84 -13.42 -33.00 -16.69
CA ALA A 84 -13.85 -32.09 -15.62
C ALA A 84 -13.52 -32.70 -14.24
N GLY A 85 -13.20 -31.88 -13.27
CA GLY A 85 -12.74 -32.29 -11.93
C GLY A 85 -11.23 -32.57 -11.84
N THR A 86 -10.50 -32.60 -12.95
CA THR A 86 -9.04 -32.75 -12.92
C THR A 86 -8.40 -31.58 -12.17
N VAL A 87 -7.49 -31.88 -11.23
CA VAL A 87 -6.73 -30.84 -10.52
C VAL A 87 -5.46 -30.51 -11.31
N LEU A 88 -5.42 -29.30 -11.85
CA LEU A 88 -4.31 -28.77 -12.62
C LEU A 88 -3.24 -28.24 -11.66
N PHE A 89 -1.98 -28.63 -11.87
CA PHE A 89 -0.86 -28.18 -11.04
C PHE A 89 0.31 -27.76 -11.92
N THR A 90 0.79 -26.52 -11.78
CA THR A 90 1.96 -26.10 -12.56
C THR A 90 3.23 -26.73 -12.01
N SER A 91 3.99 -27.34 -12.90
CA SER A 91 5.24 -28.04 -12.59
C SER A 91 6.48 -27.20 -12.82
N ARG A 92 6.34 -26.01 -13.45
CA ARG A 92 7.41 -25.05 -13.70
C ARG A 92 6.85 -23.65 -13.98
N ALA A 93 7.68 -22.63 -13.86
CA ALA A 93 7.51 -21.25 -14.28
C ALA A 93 6.23 -20.50 -13.83
N PRO A 94 5.87 -20.45 -12.57
CA PRO A 94 6.43 -21.08 -11.37
C PRO A 94 5.73 -22.40 -11.01
N ILE A 95 6.34 -23.20 -10.14
CA ILE A 95 5.71 -24.36 -9.52
C ILE A 95 4.62 -23.92 -8.54
N GLY A 96 3.46 -24.61 -8.53
CA GLY A 96 2.50 -24.52 -7.44
C GLY A 96 1.26 -23.65 -7.70
N TYR A 97 0.99 -23.23 -8.94
CA TYR A 97 -0.34 -22.76 -9.28
C TYR A 97 -1.30 -23.95 -9.39
N VAL A 98 -2.51 -23.79 -8.86
CA VAL A 98 -3.51 -24.87 -8.80
C VAL A 98 -4.86 -24.33 -9.26
N ALA A 99 -5.55 -25.11 -10.10
CA ALA A 99 -6.94 -24.89 -10.46
C ALA A 99 -7.64 -26.24 -10.67
N ILE A 100 -8.96 -26.27 -10.70
CA ILE A 100 -9.77 -27.45 -11.03
C ILE A 100 -10.40 -27.20 -12.40
N ALA A 101 -10.27 -28.17 -13.30
CA ALA A 101 -10.92 -28.13 -14.60
C ALA A 101 -12.46 -28.17 -14.43
N ARG A 102 -13.17 -27.12 -14.89
CA ARG A 102 -14.64 -27.07 -14.86
C ARG A 102 -15.29 -27.93 -15.93
N ASN A 103 -14.63 -28.08 -17.06
CA ASN A 103 -15.04 -28.83 -18.24
C ASN A 103 -13.80 -29.52 -18.80
N PRO A 104 -13.96 -30.45 -19.80
CA PRO A 104 -12.83 -31.03 -20.46
C PRO A 104 -11.92 -29.98 -21.10
N LEU A 105 -10.61 -30.08 -20.88
CA LEU A 105 -9.60 -29.12 -21.36
C LEU A 105 -8.23 -29.79 -21.50
N GLY A 106 -7.34 -29.17 -22.27
CA GLY A 106 -5.94 -29.55 -22.36
C GLY A 106 -5.01 -28.61 -21.61
N THR A 107 -3.77 -29.02 -21.35
CA THR A 107 -2.73 -28.19 -20.74
C THR A 107 -1.44 -28.26 -21.54
N ASN A 108 -0.60 -27.23 -21.40
CA ASN A 108 0.74 -27.26 -21.96
C ASN A 108 1.68 -28.13 -21.07
N GLN A 109 2.92 -28.34 -21.52
CA GLN A 109 3.94 -29.13 -20.81
C GLN A 109 4.35 -28.56 -19.45
N GLY A 110 3.91 -27.35 -19.09
CA GLY A 110 4.16 -26.73 -17.78
C GLY A 110 3.29 -27.29 -16.65
N PHE A 111 2.44 -28.27 -16.92
CA PHE A 111 1.57 -28.90 -15.94
C PHE A 111 1.91 -30.36 -15.68
N LYS A 112 1.62 -30.77 -14.44
CA LYS A 112 1.38 -32.16 -14.05
C LYS A 112 0.01 -32.20 -13.39
N SER A 113 -0.99 -32.63 -14.17
CA SER A 113 -2.40 -32.63 -13.76
C SER A 113 -2.79 -33.97 -13.13
N PHE A 114 -3.69 -33.90 -12.17
CA PHE A 114 -4.12 -35.07 -11.38
C PHE A 114 -5.57 -35.40 -11.72
N VAL A 115 -5.77 -36.48 -12.46
CA VAL A 115 -7.09 -37.10 -12.70
C VAL A 115 -7.37 -38.01 -11.52
N LEU A 116 -8.29 -37.62 -10.67
CA LEU A 116 -8.50 -38.28 -9.37
C LEU A 116 -9.28 -39.56 -9.52
N LYS A 117 -8.99 -40.52 -8.64
CA LYS A 117 -9.75 -41.75 -8.46
C LYS A 117 -11.01 -41.51 -7.63
N ASP A 118 -11.96 -42.43 -7.67
CA ASP A 118 -13.17 -42.36 -6.86
C ASP A 118 -12.86 -42.28 -5.36
N GLY A 119 -13.70 -41.53 -4.63
CA GLY A 119 -13.54 -41.34 -3.19
C GLY A 119 -12.63 -40.16 -2.78
N VAL A 120 -12.08 -39.45 -3.73
CA VAL A 120 -11.22 -38.27 -3.48
C VAL A 120 -11.85 -37.01 -4.09
N LEU A 121 -12.12 -35.99 -3.26
CA LEU A 121 -12.70 -34.74 -3.72
C LEU A 121 -11.67 -33.83 -4.40
N PRO A 122 -11.94 -33.31 -5.61
CA PRO A 122 -11.06 -32.35 -6.28
C PRO A 122 -10.74 -31.13 -5.44
N GLU A 123 -11.71 -30.58 -4.71
CA GLU A 123 -11.54 -29.39 -3.85
C GLU A 123 -10.63 -29.68 -2.65
N TYR A 124 -10.69 -30.88 -2.09
CA TYR A 124 -9.80 -31.29 -1.01
C TYR A 124 -8.35 -31.33 -1.47
N VAL A 125 -8.10 -31.94 -2.64
CA VAL A 125 -6.77 -31.97 -3.27
C VAL A 125 -6.30 -30.59 -3.68
N TYR A 126 -7.19 -29.76 -4.22
CA TYR A 126 -6.91 -28.36 -4.56
C TYR A 126 -6.36 -27.58 -3.34
N TRP A 127 -7.05 -27.63 -2.21
CA TRP A 127 -6.63 -26.92 -1.01
C TRP A 127 -5.33 -27.47 -0.43
N TRP A 128 -5.16 -28.78 -0.45
CA TRP A 128 -3.90 -29.40 -0.04
C TRP A 128 -2.71 -28.93 -0.90
N LEU A 129 -2.88 -28.93 -2.21
CA LEU A 129 -1.84 -28.53 -3.15
C LEU A 129 -1.53 -27.03 -3.09
N LYS A 130 -2.50 -26.17 -2.79
CA LYS A 130 -2.29 -24.73 -2.51
C LYS A 130 -1.30 -24.50 -1.34
N GLY A 131 -1.32 -25.36 -0.32
CA GLY A 131 -0.37 -25.35 0.79
C GLY A 131 0.94 -26.11 0.50
N SER A 132 1.04 -26.84 -0.63
CA SER A 132 2.14 -27.79 -0.88
C SER A 132 3.26 -27.26 -1.78
N LYS A 133 3.28 -25.97 -2.13
CA LYS A 133 4.30 -25.40 -3.03
C LYS A 133 5.73 -25.75 -2.62
N GLN A 134 6.11 -25.54 -1.37
CA GLN A 134 7.45 -25.85 -0.86
C GLN A 134 7.80 -27.34 -0.94
N ARG A 135 6.81 -28.22 -0.70
CA ARG A 135 7.00 -29.68 -0.86
C ARG A 135 7.26 -30.06 -2.32
N ALA A 136 6.53 -29.42 -3.25
CA ALA A 136 6.72 -29.63 -4.67
C ALA A 136 8.08 -29.11 -5.17
N GLU A 137 8.49 -27.95 -4.71
CA GLU A 137 9.82 -27.36 -5.00
C GLU A 137 10.95 -28.22 -4.45
N ALA A 138 10.79 -28.82 -3.27
CA ALA A 138 11.79 -29.74 -2.67
C ALA A 138 11.95 -31.06 -3.46
N LEU A 139 10.91 -31.48 -4.20
CA LEU A 139 10.96 -32.64 -5.09
C LEU A 139 11.34 -32.29 -6.54
N ALA A 140 11.40 -30.99 -6.85
CA ALA A 140 11.78 -30.53 -8.18
C ALA A 140 13.28 -30.67 -8.42
N SER A 141 13.67 -30.74 -9.67
CA SER A 141 15.07 -30.81 -10.10
C SER A 141 15.35 -29.71 -11.13
N GLY A 142 16.61 -29.36 -11.32
CA GLY A 142 17.09 -28.33 -12.24
C GLY A 142 17.90 -27.25 -11.52
N THR A 143 19.01 -26.82 -12.13
CA THR A 143 19.91 -25.80 -11.57
C THR A 143 19.50 -24.37 -11.95
N THR A 144 19.02 -24.16 -13.17
CA THR A 144 18.61 -22.85 -13.68
C THR A 144 17.11 -22.65 -13.60
N PHE A 145 16.32 -23.68 -13.86
CA PHE A 145 14.86 -23.67 -13.76
C PHE A 145 14.39 -24.92 -13.05
N LEU A 146 13.75 -24.75 -11.91
CA LEU A 146 13.13 -25.86 -11.20
C LEU A 146 11.94 -26.41 -11.98
N GLU A 147 11.93 -27.72 -12.20
CA GLU A 147 10.80 -28.45 -12.77
C GLU A 147 10.49 -29.71 -11.96
N LEU A 148 9.21 -29.87 -11.63
CA LEU A 148 8.68 -31.06 -11.01
C LEU A 148 8.35 -32.10 -12.10
N SER A 149 9.11 -33.18 -12.19
CA SER A 149 8.86 -34.28 -13.12
C SER A 149 7.57 -35.05 -12.78
N GLY A 150 6.98 -35.73 -13.73
CA GLY A 150 5.81 -36.57 -13.47
C GLY A 150 6.07 -37.66 -12.41
N ALA A 151 7.27 -38.26 -12.43
CA ALA A 151 7.68 -39.26 -11.43
C ALA A 151 7.76 -38.64 -10.01
N ASN A 152 8.22 -37.40 -9.89
CA ASN A 152 8.30 -36.72 -8.61
C ASN A 152 6.95 -36.12 -8.20
N ALA A 153 6.09 -35.71 -9.14
CA ALA A 153 4.71 -35.30 -8.84
C ALA A 153 3.91 -36.44 -8.22
N LYS A 154 4.12 -37.67 -8.69
CA LYS A 154 3.51 -38.89 -8.08
C LYS A 154 3.91 -39.07 -6.62
N LYS A 155 5.11 -38.63 -6.19
CA LYS A 155 5.62 -38.76 -4.81
C LYS A 155 5.12 -37.71 -3.86
N LEU A 156 4.40 -36.68 -4.32
CA LEU A 156 3.86 -35.65 -3.43
C LEU A 156 2.96 -36.31 -2.38
N PRO A 157 3.25 -36.12 -1.08
CA PRO A 157 2.46 -36.71 -0.02
C PRO A 157 1.15 -35.96 0.18
N ILE A 158 0.10 -36.72 0.51
CA ILE A 158 -1.21 -36.18 0.86
C ILE A 158 -1.84 -37.07 1.95
N PRO A 159 -2.43 -36.47 3.02
CA PRO A 159 -3.26 -37.21 3.95
C PRO A 159 -4.65 -37.36 3.36
N ILE A 160 -5.22 -38.56 3.41
CA ILE A 160 -6.59 -38.81 2.96
C ILE A 160 -7.48 -39.08 4.16
N ALA A 161 -8.54 -38.30 4.25
CA ALA A 161 -9.64 -38.44 5.20
C ALA A 161 -10.80 -39.24 4.59
N PRO A 162 -11.73 -39.80 5.39
CA PRO A 162 -13.02 -40.25 4.90
C PRO A 162 -13.76 -39.16 4.09
N LEU A 163 -14.52 -39.54 3.09
CA LEU A 163 -15.12 -38.60 2.12
C LEU A 163 -15.96 -37.51 2.78
N ASP A 164 -16.75 -37.84 3.79
CA ASP A 164 -17.55 -36.85 4.50
C ASP A 164 -16.70 -35.87 5.29
N GLU A 165 -15.56 -36.30 5.77
CA GLU A 165 -14.60 -35.42 6.45
C GLU A 165 -13.85 -34.55 5.45
N GLN A 166 -13.50 -35.03 4.26
CA GLN A 166 -12.98 -34.18 3.17
C GLN A 166 -13.96 -33.04 2.87
N ARG A 167 -15.28 -33.32 2.77
CA ARG A 167 -16.32 -32.29 2.54
C ARG A 167 -16.35 -31.27 3.66
N ARG A 168 -16.29 -31.73 4.94
CA ARG A 168 -16.27 -30.82 6.11
C ARG A 168 -15.04 -29.91 6.11
N ILE A 169 -13.87 -30.44 5.79
CA ILE A 169 -12.61 -29.69 5.70
C ILE A 169 -12.71 -28.64 4.61
N VAL A 170 -13.16 -29.00 3.42
CA VAL A 170 -13.37 -28.06 2.32
C VAL A 170 -14.31 -26.93 2.74
N ALA A 171 -15.47 -27.28 3.32
CA ALA A 171 -16.44 -26.29 3.78
C ALA A 171 -15.86 -25.34 4.85
N GLU A 172 -15.07 -25.85 5.80
CA GLU A 172 -14.46 -25.00 6.83
C GLU A 172 -13.37 -24.07 6.25
N ILE A 173 -12.52 -24.56 5.34
CA ILE A 173 -11.53 -23.72 4.64
C ILE A 173 -12.24 -22.59 3.87
N GLU A 174 -13.26 -22.90 3.10
CA GLU A 174 -14.01 -21.92 2.29
C GLU A 174 -14.71 -20.88 3.17
N LYS A 175 -15.29 -21.31 4.27
CA LYS A 175 -15.90 -20.42 5.27
C LYS A 175 -14.88 -19.47 5.89
N GLN A 176 -13.71 -19.96 6.28
CA GLN A 176 -12.65 -19.12 6.85
C GLN A 176 -12.08 -18.16 5.82
N PHE A 177 -11.90 -18.57 4.58
CA PHE A 177 -11.43 -17.69 3.52
C PHE A 177 -12.46 -16.61 3.17
N SER A 178 -13.75 -16.95 3.12
CA SER A 178 -14.82 -15.98 2.93
C SER A 178 -14.81 -14.91 4.03
N ARG A 179 -14.66 -15.32 5.30
CA ARG A 179 -14.53 -14.38 6.43
C ARG A 179 -13.29 -13.50 6.32
N LEU A 180 -12.16 -14.07 5.91
CA LEU A 180 -10.93 -13.31 5.70
C LEU A 180 -11.08 -12.28 4.58
N ASP A 181 -11.70 -12.66 3.47
CA ASP A 181 -11.94 -11.77 2.34
C ASP A 181 -12.87 -10.62 2.71
N GLU A 182 -13.92 -10.91 3.48
CA GLU A 182 -14.82 -9.88 4.02
C GLU A 182 -14.08 -8.93 4.98
N ALA A 183 -13.25 -9.46 5.88
CA ALA A 183 -12.45 -8.65 6.80
C ALA A 183 -11.47 -7.72 6.04
N VAL A 184 -10.80 -8.23 5.00
CA VAL A 184 -9.90 -7.46 4.13
C VAL A 184 -10.67 -6.36 3.37
N ALA A 185 -11.85 -6.70 2.83
CA ALA A 185 -12.70 -5.72 2.14
C ALA A 185 -13.20 -4.62 3.09
N ASN A 186 -13.59 -4.99 4.32
CA ASN A 186 -13.99 -4.05 5.37
C ASN A 186 -12.84 -3.13 5.75
N LEU A 187 -11.64 -3.66 5.95
CA LEU A 187 -10.45 -2.86 6.28
C LEU A 187 -10.13 -1.84 5.17
N LYS A 188 -10.20 -2.24 3.91
CA LYS A 188 -10.03 -1.32 2.76
C LYS A 188 -11.08 -0.20 2.78
N ARG A 189 -12.34 -0.52 3.08
CA ARG A 189 -13.42 0.49 3.19
C ARG A 189 -13.16 1.45 4.34
N VAL A 190 -12.75 0.94 5.50
CA VAL A 190 -12.40 1.77 6.66
C VAL A 190 -11.24 2.72 6.33
N LYS A 191 -10.15 2.22 5.75
CA LYS A 191 -9.01 3.07 5.32
C LYS A 191 -9.44 4.18 4.35
N ALA A 192 -10.31 3.87 3.39
CA ALA A 192 -10.85 4.87 2.46
C ALA A 192 -11.74 5.91 3.16
N ASN A 193 -12.54 5.50 4.15
CA ASN A 193 -13.37 6.39 4.94
C ASN A 193 -12.54 7.31 5.83
N LEU A 194 -11.50 6.80 6.48
CA LEU A 194 -10.57 7.60 7.29
C LEU A 194 -9.88 8.68 6.44
N LYS A 195 -9.44 8.33 5.24
CA LYS A 195 -8.87 9.32 4.30
C LYS A 195 -9.88 10.42 3.95
N ARG A 196 -11.14 10.06 3.69
CA ARG A 196 -12.20 11.04 3.43
C ARG A 196 -12.51 11.91 4.64
N TYR A 197 -12.53 11.30 5.84
CA TYR A 197 -12.73 12.02 7.08
C TYR A 197 -11.62 13.05 7.35
N LYS A 198 -10.34 12.66 7.23
CA LYS A 198 -9.19 13.59 7.33
C LYS A 198 -9.37 14.79 6.38
N ALA A 199 -9.70 14.52 5.12
CA ALA A 199 -9.92 15.58 4.13
C ALA A 199 -11.11 16.49 4.50
N ALA A 200 -12.20 15.94 5.05
CA ALA A 200 -13.35 16.70 5.49
C ALA A 200 -13.03 17.59 6.69
N VAL A 201 -12.28 17.09 7.68
CA VAL A 201 -11.82 17.86 8.84
C VAL A 201 -10.94 19.04 8.38
N LEU A 202 -9.93 18.76 7.55
CA LEU A 202 -9.06 19.82 7.03
C LEU A 202 -9.85 20.84 6.19
N LYS A 203 -10.81 20.39 5.39
CA LYS A 203 -11.66 21.30 4.64
C LYS A 203 -12.52 22.17 5.56
N ALA A 204 -13.15 21.60 6.58
CA ALA A 204 -13.95 22.33 7.53
C ALA A 204 -13.09 23.36 8.31
N ALA A 205 -11.86 23.01 8.66
CA ALA A 205 -10.91 23.89 9.31
C ALA A 205 -10.59 25.14 8.47
N VAL A 206 -10.25 24.93 7.18
CA VAL A 206 -9.86 26.03 6.28
C VAL A 206 -11.07 26.80 5.69
N ASP A 207 -12.27 26.27 5.82
CA ASP A 207 -13.53 26.99 5.50
C ASP A 207 -14.07 27.78 6.70
N GLY A 208 -13.40 27.76 7.87
CA GLY A 208 -13.84 28.42 9.11
C GLY A 208 -15.11 27.81 9.71
N ARG A 209 -15.34 26.50 9.53
CA ARG A 209 -16.54 25.78 9.99
C ARG A 209 -16.25 24.72 11.05
N LEU A 210 -14.97 24.56 11.42
CA LEU A 210 -14.58 23.54 12.40
C LEU A 210 -14.75 23.99 13.83
N VAL A 211 -14.48 25.28 14.08
CA VAL A 211 -14.62 25.95 15.38
C VAL A 211 -15.37 27.28 15.21
N PRO A 212 -15.96 27.83 16.27
CA PRO A 212 -16.53 29.18 16.18
C PRO A 212 -15.46 30.19 15.77
N THR A 213 -15.81 31.07 14.82
CA THR A 213 -14.91 32.13 14.36
C THR A 213 -14.65 33.16 15.46
N GLU A 214 -13.51 33.87 15.40
CA GLU A 214 -13.21 34.92 16.35
C GLU A 214 -14.24 36.05 16.28
N ALA A 215 -14.74 36.36 15.09
CA ALA A 215 -15.81 37.32 14.89
C ALA A 215 -17.10 36.92 15.63
N GLU A 216 -17.50 35.64 15.58
CA GLU A 216 -18.65 35.13 16.31
C GLU A 216 -18.46 35.17 17.82
N LEU A 217 -17.29 34.80 18.32
CA LEU A 217 -16.96 34.83 19.75
C LEU A 217 -16.96 36.26 20.27
N ALA A 218 -16.26 37.18 19.58
CA ALA A 218 -16.19 38.58 19.95
C ALA A 218 -17.58 39.22 20.01
N ARG A 219 -18.46 38.88 19.05
CA ARG A 219 -19.85 39.38 19.04
C ARG A 219 -20.66 38.86 20.22
N ARG A 220 -20.50 37.54 20.56
CA ARG A 220 -21.20 36.96 21.73
C ARG A 220 -20.73 37.51 23.05
N GLU A 221 -19.45 37.85 23.15
CA GLU A 221 -18.80 38.31 24.37
C GLU A 221 -18.79 39.86 24.48
N GLY A 222 -19.23 40.57 23.46
CA GLY A 222 -19.24 42.05 23.44
C GLY A 222 -17.85 42.70 23.46
N ARG A 223 -16.83 42.02 22.92
CA ARG A 223 -15.44 42.48 22.89
C ARG A 223 -14.94 42.79 21.48
N SER A 224 -13.90 43.60 21.41
CA SER A 224 -13.13 43.80 20.19
C SER A 224 -12.10 42.66 20.00
N TYR A 225 -11.63 42.46 18.77
CA TYR A 225 -10.57 41.50 18.43
C TYR A 225 -9.71 42.07 17.27
N GLU A 226 -8.46 41.59 17.17
CA GLU A 226 -7.59 41.88 16.03
C GLU A 226 -8.01 40.89 14.88
N ASN A 227 -8.57 41.42 13.79
CA ASN A 227 -8.87 40.64 12.63
C ASN A 227 -7.60 40.31 11.82
N ALA A 228 -7.67 39.36 10.89
CA ALA A 228 -6.51 38.90 10.13
C ALA A 228 -5.90 40.00 9.24
N ALA A 229 -6.68 40.95 8.75
CA ALA A 229 -6.14 42.05 7.96
C ALA A 229 -5.30 43.02 8.82
N GLN A 230 -5.76 43.31 10.05
CA GLN A 230 -5.01 44.11 11.04
C GLN A 230 -3.75 43.35 11.48
N LEU A 231 -3.84 42.07 11.78
CA LEU A 231 -2.71 41.21 12.12
C LEU A 231 -1.64 41.25 11.02
N LEU A 232 -2.03 40.97 9.76
CA LEU A 232 -1.12 41.00 8.62
C LEU A 232 -0.49 42.36 8.41
N GLY A 233 -1.28 43.44 8.49
CA GLY A 233 -0.80 44.82 8.38
C GLY A 233 0.27 45.14 9.42
N ARG A 234 0.02 44.77 10.68
CA ARG A 234 0.96 44.96 11.80
C ARG A 234 2.28 44.22 11.57
N VAL A 235 2.21 42.97 11.12
CA VAL A 235 3.40 42.15 10.86
C VAL A 235 4.22 42.70 9.69
N LEU A 236 3.58 43.06 8.57
CA LEU A 236 4.27 43.64 7.41
C LEU A 236 4.91 44.97 7.71
N GLU A 237 4.23 45.82 8.50
CA GLU A 237 4.81 47.08 8.95
C GLU A 237 6.02 46.86 9.88
N GLY A 238 5.95 45.90 10.80
CA GLY A 238 7.08 45.49 11.64
C GLY A 238 8.30 45.08 10.82
N ARG A 239 8.08 44.21 9.80
CA ARG A 239 9.14 43.77 8.88
C ARG A 239 9.74 44.94 8.08
N ARG A 240 8.89 45.86 7.62
CA ARG A 240 9.36 47.06 6.90
C ARG A 240 10.26 47.93 7.78
N ARG A 241 9.90 48.14 9.06
CA ARG A 241 10.71 48.90 10.02
C ARG A 241 12.05 48.26 10.37
N GLN A 242 12.09 46.90 10.38
CA GLN A 242 13.30 46.14 10.69
C GLN A 242 14.23 45.95 9.48
N ALA A 243 13.77 46.22 8.28
CA ALA A 243 14.53 46.01 7.06
C ALA A 243 15.78 46.90 6.99
N LYS A 244 16.94 46.27 6.87
CA LYS A 244 18.21 46.99 6.60
C LYS A 244 18.35 47.20 5.09
N GLY A 245 17.96 48.38 4.61
CA GLY A 245 18.03 48.75 3.19
C GLY A 245 16.66 48.80 2.50
N ARG A 246 16.63 48.65 1.16
CA ARG A 246 15.38 48.73 0.39
C ARG A 246 14.49 47.52 0.69
N TYR A 247 13.39 47.75 1.38
CA TYR A 247 12.37 46.71 1.59
C TYR A 247 11.66 46.40 0.28
N LYS A 248 11.58 45.10 -0.08
CA LYS A 248 10.78 44.64 -1.19
C LYS A 248 9.44 44.12 -0.64
N GLU A 249 8.35 44.78 -1.03
CA GLU A 249 7.02 44.31 -0.65
C GLU A 249 6.78 42.90 -1.20
N PRO A 250 6.20 41.97 -0.41
CA PRO A 250 5.78 40.68 -0.89
C PRO A 250 4.73 40.80 -2.00
N ASP A 251 4.81 39.93 -2.97
CA ASP A 251 3.81 39.89 -4.05
C ASP A 251 2.45 39.45 -3.53
N THR A 252 1.39 40.19 -3.89
CA THR A 252 0.01 39.93 -3.47
C THR A 252 -0.87 39.34 -4.55
N GLN A 253 -0.32 39.08 -5.74
CA GLN A 253 -1.11 38.66 -6.89
C GLN A 253 -1.46 37.16 -6.79
N TYR A 254 -2.71 36.86 -6.53
CA TYR A 254 -3.27 35.54 -6.77
C TYR A 254 -3.87 35.51 -8.15
N THR A 255 -3.56 34.49 -8.90
CA THR A 255 -4.23 34.19 -10.16
C THR A 255 -5.29 33.12 -9.90
N GLY A 256 -6.55 33.49 -9.86
CA GLY A 256 -7.66 32.56 -9.80
C GLY A 256 -8.80 32.95 -8.82
N ALA A 257 -9.98 32.42 -9.03
CA ALA A 257 -11.11 32.58 -8.12
C ALA A 257 -10.87 31.77 -6.84
N LEU A 258 -10.65 32.49 -5.74
CA LEU A 258 -10.61 31.90 -4.40
C LEU A 258 -11.99 31.95 -3.77
N PRO A 259 -12.39 30.98 -2.91
CA PRO A 259 -13.67 31.00 -2.24
C PRO A 259 -13.79 32.20 -1.28
N ALA A 260 -15.03 32.57 -0.95
CA ALA A 260 -15.28 33.57 0.09
C ALA A 260 -14.74 33.07 1.44
N LEU A 261 -14.14 33.98 2.21
CA LEU A 261 -13.63 33.68 3.54
C LEU A 261 -14.65 34.05 4.63
N PRO A 262 -14.56 33.45 5.82
CA PRO A 262 -15.28 33.86 7.00
C PRO A 262 -14.97 35.32 7.37
N GLU A 263 -15.88 35.95 8.14
CA GLU A 263 -15.66 37.27 8.68
C GLU A 263 -14.41 37.32 9.56
N GLY A 264 -13.58 38.33 9.36
CA GLY A 264 -12.32 38.50 10.10
C GLY A 264 -11.11 37.80 9.49
N TRP A 265 -11.29 36.96 8.47
CA TRP A 265 -10.18 36.34 7.74
C TRP A 265 -9.75 37.16 6.51
N VAL A 266 -8.56 36.90 6.03
CA VAL A 266 -8.03 37.55 4.81
C VAL A 266 -7.23 36.58 3.96
N TRP A 267 -7.31 36.71 2.63
CA TRP A 267 -6.36 36.03 1.74
C TRP A 267 -5.03 36.74 1.77
N ALA A 268 -3.95 36.00 1.98
CA ALA A 268 -2.58 36.45 1.91
C ALA A 268 -1.71 35.47 1.14
N SER A 269 -0.56 35.89 0.62
CA SER A 269 0.41 34.95 0.05
C SER A 269 1.28 34.33 1.15
N ALA A 270 1.86 33.17 0.87
CA ALA A 270 2.82 32.56 1.79
C ALA A 270 4.01 33.49 2.05
N GLU A 271 4.45 34.29 1.06
CA GLU A 271 5.51 35.28 1.24
C GLU A 271 5.12 36.42 2.18
N GLN A 272 3.81 36.75 2.26
CA GLN A 272 3.31 37.74 3.23
C GLN A 272 3.20 37.14 4.64
N CYS A 273 2.77 35.90 4.78
CA CYS A 273 2.51 35.28 6.08
C CYS A 273 3.78 34.74 6.77
N CYS A 274 4.73 34.21 6.00
CA CYS A 274 5.96 33.61 6.51
C CYS A 274 7.08 34.68 6.62
N ALA A 275 8.04 34.50 7.51
CA ALA A 275 9.23 35.34 7.59
C ALA A 275 10.05 35.32 6.29
N SER A 276 10.09 34.18 5.61
CA SER A 276 10.53 34.06 4.22
C SER A 276 10.13 32.69 3.65
N VAL A 277 10.03 32.60 2.30
CA VAL A 277 9.85 31.34 1.57
C VAL A 277 11.10 31.07 0.75
N ARG A 278 11.75 29.95 0.99
CA ARG A 278 13.02 29.52 0.40
C ARG A 278 12.89 28.10 -0.16
N ASP A 279 13.96 27.63 -0.76
CA ASP A 279 14.13 26.24 -1.17
C ASP A 279 15.53 25.74 -0.82
N GLY A 280 15.67 24.42 -0.68
CA GLY A 280 16.95 23.77 -0.49
C GLY A 280 17.85 23.84 -1.73
N THR A 281 19.07 23.32 -1.61
CA THR A 281 19.98 23.24 -2.75
C THR A 281 19.39 22.41 -3.89
N HIS A 282 19.68 22.79 -5.12
CA HIS A 282 19.38 21.98 -6.33
C HIS A 282 20.56 21.11 -6.71
N ASP A 283 21.77 21.57 -6.43
CA ASP A 283 22.99 20.81 -6.65
C ASP A 283 23.09 19.65 -5.66
N THR A 284 23.81 18.61 -6.05
CA THR A 284 24.03 17.46 -5.18
C THR A 284 25.44 17.59 -4.57
N PRO A 285 25.57 17.95 -3.28
CA PRO A 285 26.86 17.90 -2.60
C PRO A 285 27.43 16.48 -2.59
N ALA A 286 28.74 16.36 -2.41
CA ALA A 286 29.38 15.05 -2.25
C ALA A 286 28.86 14.35 -0.98
N TYR A 287 28.40 13.11 -1.13
CA TYR A 287 27.95 12.34 0.02
C TYR A 287 29.14 11.80 0.82
N VAL A 288 29.02 11.83 2.14
CA VAL A 288 29.97 11.26 3.08
C VAL A 288 29.31 10.15 3.91
N THR A 289 30.12 9.28 4.48
CA THR A 289 29.63 8.17 5.32
C THR A 289 29.09 8.64 6.67
N SER A 290 29.63 9.75 7.19
CA SER A 290 29.21 10.38 8.46
C SER A 290 29.27 11.89 8.33
N GLY A 291 28.25 12.61 8.78
CA GLY A 291 28.18 14.07 8.66
C GLY A 291 26.78 14.60 8.97
N ILE A 292 26.40 15.70 8.33
CA ILE A 292 25.11 16.35 8.50
C ILE A 292 24.07 15.72 7.57
N PRO A 293 22.88 15.36 8.05
CA PRO A 293 21.82 14.81 7.21
C PRO A 293 21.37 15.76 6.09
N LEU A 294 21.16 15.21 4.89
CA LEU A 294 20.56 15.94 3.77
C LEU A 294 19.16 15.41 3.51
N VAL A 295 18.17 16.16 3.96
CA VAL A 295 16.75 15.84 3.84
C VAL A 295 16.25 16.19 2.44
N THR A 296 15.52 15.30 1.84
CA THR A 296 14.88 15.43 0.51
C THR A 296 13.37 15.21 0.63
N SER A 297 12.63 15.42 -0.46
CA SER A 297 11.18 15.15 -0.50
C SER A 297 10.79 13.74 -0.05
N LYS A 298 11.68 12.74 -0.17
CA LYS A 298 11.43 11.36 0.25
C LYS A 298 11.47 11.16 1.76
N ASN A 299 12.12 12.07 2.48
CA ASN A 299 12.29 12.01 3.92
C ASN A 299 11.18 12.74 4.68
N LEU A 300 10.27 13.44 3.98
CA LEU A 300 9.11 14.09 4.60
C LEU A 300 7.97 13.07 4.67
N LEU A 301 7.62 12.66 5.90
CA LEU A 301 6.56 11.70 6.19
C LEU A 301 5.39 12.42 6.89
N ASP A 302 4.24 11.75 6.97
CA ASP A 302 3.04 12.27 7.63
C ASP A 302 3.25 12.54 9.14
N ASP A 303 4.19 11.82 9.76
CA ASP A 303 4.50 11.87 11.19
C ASP A 303 5.82 12.61 11.51
N GLY A 304 6.52 13.15 10.51
CA GLY A 304 7.74 13.90 10.71
C GLY A 304 8.81 13.72 9.65
N ILE A 305 10.07 13.89 10.05
CA ILE A 305 11.24 13.77 9.16
C ILE A 305 11.95 12.44 9.42
N ASP A 306 12.05 11.61 8.37
CA ASP A 306 12.84 10.38 8.39
C ASP A 306 14.32 10.69 8.26
N PHE A 307 15.02 10.69 9.37
CA PHE A 307 16.48 10.89 9.41
C PHE A 307 17.28 9.60 9.21
N ASP A 308 16.66 8.43 9.37
CA ASP A 308 17.36 7.14 9.29
C ASP A 308 17.74 6.79 7.83
N ASN A 309 16.92 7.25 6.89
CA ASN A 309 17.13 7.03 5.46
C ASN A 309 17.70 8.26 4.73
N THR A 310 18.39 9.16 5.44
CA THR A 310 19.04 10.32 4.81
C THR A 310 20.45 9.98 4.31
N LYS A 311 20.89 10.69 3.26
CA LYS A 311 22.32 10.80 2.93
C LYS A 311 22.96 11.86 3.80
N HIS A 312 24.28 11.81 3.97
CA HIS A 312 25.03 12.79 4.76
C HIS A 312 25.94 13.62 3.87
N ILE A 313 26.14 14.86 4.25
CA ILE A 313 27.06 15.81 3.60
C ILE A 313 28.09 16.33 4.61
N SER A 314 29.16 16.95 4.10
CA SER A 314 30.18 17.55 4.97
C SER A 314 29.63 18.75 5.75
N VAL A 315 30.29 19.11 6.86
CA VAL A 315 29.97 20.32 7.62
C VAL A 315 30.17 21.57 6.76
N ALA A 316 31.17 21.58 5.88
CA ALA A 316 31.41 22.70 4.97
C ALA A 316 30.27 22.89 3.97
N ASP A 317 29.78 21.80 3.36
CA ASP A 317 28.62 21.84 2.46
C ASP A 317 27.36 22.27 3.22
N HIS A 318 27.18 21.81 4.46
CA HIS A 318 26.05 22.24 5.29
C HIS A 318 26.08 23.77 5.52
N HIS A 319 27.23 24.34 5.85
CA HIS A 319 27.35 25.78 6.01
C HIS A 319 27.04 26.55 4.74
N GLU A 320 27.47 26.07 3.58
CA GLU A 320 27.18 26.70 2.30
C GLU A 320 25.68 26.66 1.98
N VAL A 321 25.03 25.50 2.12
CA VAL A 321 23.57 25.35 1.93
C VAL A 321 22.81 26.23 2.92
N SER A 322 23.25 26.30 4.17
CA SER A 322 22.58 27.05 5.24
C SER A 322 22.63 28.55 5.06
N ARG A 323 23.57 29.10 4.28
CA ARG A 323 23.57 30.53 3.94
C ARG A 323 22.27 30.97 3.26
N ARG A 324 21.65 30.08 2.49
CA ARG A 324 20.41 30.36 1.76
C ARG A 324 19.19 29.79 2.45
N SER A 325 19.30 28.60 3.01
CA SER A 325 18.17 27.77 3.48
C SER A 325 18.45 27.12 4.84
N ALA A 326 18.94 27.92 5.80
CA ALA A 326 19.06 27.49 7.19
C ALA A 326 17.69 27.08 7.73
N VAL A 327 17.58 25.84 8.18
CA VAL A 327 16.37 25.28 8.78
C VAL A 327 16.45 25.45 10.30
N ALA A 328 15.32 25.80 10.91
CA ALA A 328 15.18 25.94 12.36
C ALA A 328 13.87 25.28 12.83
N ARG A 329 13.78 25.00 14.12
CA ARG A 329 12.53 24.58 14.74
C ARG A 329 11.43 25.61 14.51
N GLY A 330 10.20 25.14 14.24
CA GLY A 330 9.07 26.00 13.88
C GLY A 330 8.95 26.32 12.39
N ASP A 331 9.95 25.94 11.57
CA ASP A 331 9.82 26.05 10.13
C ASP A 331 8.92 24.93 9.57
N VAL A 332 8.36 25.16 8.37
CA VAL A 332 7.59 24.14 7.66
C VAL A 332 8.30 23.75 6.37
N LEU A 333 8.56 22.47 6.19
CA LEU A 333 9.13 21.88 5.00
C LEU A 333 8.02 21.40 4.04
N PHE A 334 8.27 21.43 2.73
CA PHE A 334 7.30 21.03 1.73
C PHE A 334 7.99 20.33 0.56
N ALA A 335 7.54 19.14 0.21
CA ALA A 335 8.10 18.39 -0.92
C ALA A 335 7.80 19.11 -2.24
N MET A 336 8.85 19.57 -2.94
CA MET A 336 8.71 20.32 -4.19
C MET A 336 8.68 19.44 -5.44
N ILE A 337 9.20 18.21 -5.37
CA ILE A 337 9.42 17.33 -6.54
C ILE A 337 8.89 15.92 -6.25
N GLY A 338 8.31 15.29 -7.26
CA GLY A 338 7.73 13.95 -7.17
C GLY A 338 6.34 13.99 -6.56
N THR A 339 6.17 13.45 -5.37
CA THR A 339 4.96 13.65 -4.57
C THR A 339 5.01 15.04 -3.95
N VAL A 340 4.56 16.05 -4.72
CA VAL A 340 4.50 17.43 -4.24
C VAL A 340 3.49 17.53 -3.10
N GLY A 341 3.93 18.07 -1.96
CA GLY A 341 3.11 18.14 -0.74
C GLY A 341 3.89 17.76 0.52
N ASN A 342 3.29 16.92 1.35
CA ASN A 342 3.82 16.43 2.63
C ASN A 342 4.40 17.57 3.48
N PRO A 343 3.60 18.58 3.85
CA PRO A 343 4.06 19.65 4.72
C PRO A 343 4.43 19.08 6.09
N THR A 344 5.64 19.37 6.52
CA THR A 344 6.21 18.81 7.76
C THR A 344 6.78 19.93 8.62
N GLU A 345 6.26 20.11 9.82
CA GLU A 345 6.80 21.02 10.80
C GLU A 345 8.13 20.51 11.38
N VAL A 346 9.12 21.36 11.45
CA VAL A 346 10.42 21.07 12.05
C VAL A 346 10.32 21.15 13.57
N LYS A 347 10.28 19.99 14.23
CA LYS A 347 10.16 19.88 15.70
C LYS A 347 11.49 19.57 16.40
N THR A 348 12.59 19.50 15.65
CA THR A 348 13.92 19.13 16.15
C THR A 348 14.89 20.30 16.10
N GLU A 349 15.84 20.30 17.03
CA GLU A 349 17.02 21.18 17.02
C GLU A 349 18.24 20.53 16.32
N ARG A 350 18.11 19.27 15.86
CA ARG A 350 19.18 18.60 15.13
C ARG A 350 19.50 19.35 13.85
N PRO A 351 20.78 19.68 13.59
CA PRO A 351 21.16 20.34 12.35
C PRO A 351 21.01 19.41 11.16
N PHE A 352 20.45 19.91 10.07
CA PHE A 352 20.35 19.23 8.77
C PHE A 352 20.25 20.23 7.63
N SER A 353 20.53 19.78 6.41
CA SER A 353 20.32 20.56 5.19
C SER A 353 19.17 19.99 4.38
N ILE A 354 18.65 20.76 3.45
CA ILE A 354 17.53 20.38 2.60
C ILE A 354 17.91 20.46 1.11
N LYS A 355 17.39 19.52 0.30
CA LYS A 355 17.57 19.51 -1.15
C LYS A 355 16.24 19.29 -1.85
N ASN A 356 15.92 20.18 -2.80
CA ASN A 356 14.65 20.15 -3.55
C ASN A 356 13.42 20.10 -2.62
N VAL A 357 13.48 20.79 -1.51
CA VAL A 357 12.44 20.92 -0.49
C VAL A 357 12.18 22.41 -0.29
N GLY A 358 10.91 22.80 -0.32
CA GLY A 358 10.47 24.15 0.04
C GLY A 358 10.58 24.35 1.54
N LEU A 359 10.96 25.55 1.93
CA LEU A 359 11.14 25.99 3.30
C LEU A 359 10.31 27.25 3.55
N PHE A 360 9.31 27.14 4.38
CA PHE A 360 8.53 28.24 4.90
C PHE A 360 9.08 28.58 6.29
N LYS A 361 9.74 29.72 6.41
CA LYS A 361 10.30 30.18 7.68
C LYS A 361 9.18 30.64 8.59
N GLY A 362 9.13 30.10 9.79
CA GLY A 362 8.12 30.43 10.78
C GLY A 362 8.06 31.94 11.11
N ASP A 363 6.86 32.41 11.39
CA ASP A 363 6.54 33.71 11.94
C ASP A 363 5.33 33.57 12.85
N ASP A 364 5.58 33.15 14.08
CA ASP A 364 4.52 32.81 15.04
C ASP A 364 3.62 33.99 15.41
N ASP A 365 4.09 35.22 15.17
CA ASP A 365 3.28 36.42 15.33
C ASP A 365 2.20 36.57 14.24
N CYS A 366 2.40 35.96 13.09
CA CYS A 366 1.48 35.97 11.96
C CYS A 366 0.76 34.66 11.75
N LEU A 367 1.53 33.58 11.59
CA LEU A 367 1.04 32.28 11.10
C LEU A 367 1.68 31.13 11.86
N LEU A 368 0.88 30.36 12.57
CA LEU A 368 1.32 29.14 13.23
C LEU A 368 1.82 28.09 12.23
N ALA A 369 2.98 27.50 12.51
CA ALA A 369 3.52 26.40 11.70
C ALA A 369 2.55 25.22 11.57
N ALA A 370 1.89 24.82 12.65
CA ALA A 370 0.89 23.75 12.64
C ALA A 370 -0.33 24.11 11.78
N TYR A 371 -0.85 25.36 11.86
CA TYR A 371 -1.93 25.79 10.98
C TYR A 371 -1.49 25.77 9.51
N LEU A 372 -0.28 26.26 9.21
CA LEU A 372 0.28 26.21 7.86
C LEU A 372 0.35 24.76 7.35
N CYS A 373 0.78 23.80 8.16
CA CYS A 373 0.79 22.37 7.79
C CYS A 373 -0.62 21.87 7.45
N HIS A 374 -1.63 22.21 8.26
CA HIS A 374 -3.01 21.84 7.99
C HIS A 374 -3.55 22.49 6.71
N TRP A 375 -3.26 23.79 6.51
CA TRP A 375 -3.61 24.49 5.29
C TRP A 375 -2.99 23.85 4.05
N LEU A 376 -1.66 23.60 4.08
CA LEU A 376 -0.91 22.99 2.98
C LEU A 376 -1.38 21.54 2.66
N SER A 377 -1.94 20.84 3.64
CA SER A 377 -2.53 19.51 3.50
C SER A 377 -3.99 19.53 3.05
N SER A 378 -4.63 20.71 3.03
CA SER A 378 -6.06 20.83 2.76
C SER A 378 -6.43 20.49 1.32
N PRO A 379 -7.62 19.89 1.09
CA PRO A 379 -8.12 19.66 -0.27
C PRO A 379 -8.25 20.95 -1.08
N VAL A 380 -8.51 22.08 -0.44
CA VAL A 380 -8.66 23.39 -1.08
C VAL A 380 -7.36 23.81 -1.72
N LEU A 381 -6.25 23.80 -0.97
CA LEU A 381 -4.94 24.14 -1.51
C LEU A 381 -4.44 23.10 -2.51
N CYS A 382 -4.65 21.81 -2.24
CA CYS A 382 -4.28 20.75 -3.19
C CYS A 382 -4.96 20.93 -4.55
N ALA A 383 -6.24 21.32 -4.57
CA ALA A 383 -6.99 21.60 -5.80
C ALA A 383 -6.44 22.85 -6.52
N TRP A 384 -6.08 23.89 -5.79
CA TRP A 384 -5.47 25.09 -6.35
C TRP A 384 -4.07 24.82 -6.92
N LEU A 385 -3.25 24.04 -6.22
CA LEU A 385 -1.84 23.76 -6.57
C LEU A 385 -1.71 22.83 -7.78
N ARG A 386 -2.52 21.74 -7.84
CA ARG A 386 -2.40 20.66 -8.82
C ARG A 386 -2.30 21.13 -10.27
N PRO A 387 -3.17 22.02 -10.80
CA PRO A 387 -3.10 22.47 -12.20
C PRO A 387 -1.90 23.41 -12.48
N ARG A 388 -1.25 23.92 -11.44
CA ARG A 388 -0.12 24.86 -11.53
C ARG A 388 1.25 24.22 -11.43
N LEU A 389 1.29 22.93 -11.12
CA LEU A 389 2.53 22.15 -11.10
C LEU A 389 3.13 22.03 -12.51
N LYS A 390 4.45 22.20 -12.59
CA LYS A 390 5.23 22.05 -13.83
C LYS A 390 5.77 20.63 -14.00
N GLY A 391 6.25 20.33 -15.20
CA GLY A 391 6.84 19.04 -15.57
C GLY A 391 5.85 18.04 -16.15
N THR A 392 6.30 17.27 -17.13
CA THR A 392 5.51 16.23 -17.82
C THR A 392 5.66 14.88 -17.15
N THR A 393 6.88 14.39 -17.02
CA THR A 393 7.19 13.07 -16.42
C THR A 393 7.19 13.13 -14.90
N GLN A 394 7.78 14.17 -14.32
CA GLN A 394 7.83 14.39 -12.89
C GLN A 394 7.31 15.78 -12.55
N LYS A 395 6.22 15.83 -11.79
CA LYS A 395 5.63 17.10 -11.36
C LYS A 395 6.50 17.77 -10.31
N PHE A 396 6.58 19.11 -10.39
CA PHE A 396 7.26 19.92 -9.38
C PHE A 396 6.61 21.29 -9.18
N ALA A 397 6.79 21.86 -7.99
CA ALA A 397 6.37 23.19 -7.62
C ALA A 397 7.60 24.10 -7.60
N PRO A 398 7.74 25.09 -8.51
CA PRO A 398 8.84 26.03 -8.46
C PRO A 398 8.72 26.99 -7.25
N LEU A 399 9.84 27.55 -6.78
CA LEU A 399 9.88 28.45 -5.60
C LEU A 399 8.94 29.66 -5.76
N GLY A 400 8.84 30.23 -6.96
CA GLY A 400 7.90 31.35 -7.21
C GLY A 400 6.46 30.95 -6.89
N LEU A 401 6.04 29.75 -7.30
CA LEU A 401 4.70 29.23 -7.00
C LEU A 401 4.49 29.02 -5.49
N LEU A 402 5.53 28.60 -4.75
CA LEU A 402 5.44 28.46 -3.29
C LEU A 402 5.28 29.81 -2.59
N ARG A 403 5.90 30.85 -3.08
CA ARG A 403 5.75 32.21 -2.55
C ARG A 403 4.35 32.77 -2.77
N GLU A 404 3.78 32.46 -3.93
CA GLU A 404 2.44 32.90 -4.34
C GLU A 404 1.31 32.04 -3.75
N LEU A 405 1.62 30.95 -3.02
CA LEU A 405 0.58 30.09 -2.42
C LEU A 405 -0.42 30.94 -1.64
N PRO A 406 -1.73 30.87 -1.94
CA PRO A 406 -2.73 31.58 -1.18
C PRO A 406 -2.89 30.94 0.21
N ILE A 407 -2.89 31.75 1.23
CA ILE A 407 -3.15 31.35 2.62
C ILE A 407 -4.46 32.02 3.05
N ALA A 408 -5.44 31.22 3.45
CA ALA A 408 -6.60 31.73 4.17
C ALA A 408 -6.17 31.98 5.62
N LEU A 409 -5.85 33.23 5.92
CA LEU A 409 -5.30 33.64 7.21
C LEU A 409 -6.43 33.97 8.19
N PRO A 410 -6.61 33.21 9.30
CA PRO A 410 -7.51 33.57 10.40
C PRO A 410 -6.86 34.55 11.37
N PRO A 411 -7.64 35.20 12.25
CA PRO A 411 -7.12 35.84 13.45
C PRO A 411 -6.25 34.88 14.28
N ARG A 412 -5.21 35.41 14.98
CA ARG A 412 -4.21 34.56 15.65
C ARG A 412 -4.84 33.58 16.67
N SER A 413 -5.76 34.08 17.50
CA SER A 413 -6.47 33.24 18.49
C SER A 413 -7.35 32.13 17.86
N GLU A 414 -7.84 32.38 16.66
CA GLU A 414 -8.63 31.37 15.92
C GLU A 414 -7.73 30.28 15.35
N GLN A 415 -6.50 30.61 14.89
CA GLN A 415 -5.51 29.62 14.47
C GLN A 415 -5.22 28.61 15.58
N ASP A 416 -5.04 29.04 16.83
CA ASP A 416 -4.81 28.16 17.98
C ASP A 416 -5.97 27.17 18.19
N ARG A 417 -7.22 27.65 18.11
CA ARG A 417 -8.41 26.81 18.27
C ARG A 417 -8.55 25.80 17.14
N ILE A 418 -8.30 26.24 15.90
CA ILE A 418 -8.34 25.39 14.71
C ILE A 418 -7.30 24.26 14.85
N VAL A 419 -6.04 24.60 15.19
CA VAL A 419 -4.95 23.63 15.36
C VAL A 419 -5.33 22.61 16.43
N ALA A 420 -5.76 23.08 17.62
CA ALA A 420 -6.12 22.21 18.72
C ALA A 420 -7.23 21.21 18.34
N GLU A 421 -8.26 21.66 17.62
CA GLU A 421 -9.38 20.80 17.21
C GLU A 421 -9.01 19.86 16.08
N VAL A 422 -8.24 20.31 15.07
CA VAL A 422 -7.72 19.43 14.00
C VAL A 422 -6.85 18.34 14.61
N ASP A 423 -5.90 18.69 15.46
CA ASP A 423 -4.98 17.74 16.09
C ASP A 423 -5.74 16.71 16.95
N ARG A 424 -6.75 17.16 17.71
CA ARG A 424 -7.62 16.27 18.49
C ARG A 424 -8.32 15.25 17.61
N GLN A 425 -8.89 15.68 16.48
CA GLN A 425 -9.60 14.78 15.57
C GLN A 425 -8.64 13.87 14.80
N LEU A 426 -7.53 14.38 14.30
CA LEU A 426 -6.57 13.61 13.53
C LEU A 426 -5.76 12.63 14.39
N SER A 427 -5.49 12.94 15.66
CA SER A 427 -4.82 12.02 16.59
C SER A 427 -5.64 10.75 16.82
N THR A 428 -6.96 10.88 16.94
CA THR A 428 -7.88 9.73 17.04
C THR A 428 -7.81 8.86 15.79
N VAL A 429 -7.79 9.48 14.60
CA VAL A 429 -7.65 8.75 13.33
C VAL A 429 -6.31 8.04 13.25
N ALA A 430 -5.21 8.70 13.60
CA ALA A 430 -3.87 8.10 13.59
C ALA A 430 -3.74 6.93 14.56
N ALA A 431 -4.36 7.00 15.75
CA ALA A 431 -4.41 5.88 16.69
C ALA A 431 -5.13 4.66 16.08
N PHE A 432 -6.25 4.89 15.39
CA PHE A 432 -7.00 3.84 14.71
C PHE A 432 -6.22 3.23 13.53
N GLU A 433 -5.55 4.06 12.73
CA GLU A 433 -4.70 3.60 11.61
C GLU A 433 -3.54 2.72 12.10
N ARG A 434 -2.88 3.08 13.20
CA ARG A 434 -1.82 2.26 13.81
C ARG A 434 -2.34 0.89 14.25
N SER A 435 -3.49 0.84 14.91
CA SER A 435 -4.09 -0.43 15.34
C SER A 435 -4.53 -1.31 14.16
N ALA A 436 -4.95 -0.69 13.05
CA ALA A 436 -5.35 -1.37 11.83
C ALA A 436 -4.18 -1.73 10.89
N SER A 437 -2.97 -1.23 11.15
CA SER A 437 -1.78 -1.44 10.31
C SER A 437 -0.96 -2.68 10.67
N ALA A 438 -1.38 -3.48 11.66
CA ALA A 438 -0.84 -4.83 11.88
C ALA A 438 -1.28 -5.75 10.72
N GLU A 439 -0.86 -5.42 9.49
CA GLU A 439 -1.08 -6.24 8.30
C GLU A 439 -0.20 -7.48 8.36
N ILE A 440 -0.71 -8.54 8.97
CA ILE A 440 -0.32 -9.89 8.55
C ILE A 440 -0.83 -10.00 7.11
N GLY A 441 0.08 -10.15 6.14
CA GLY A 441 -0.31 -10.20 4.74
C GLY A 441 -1.39 -11.27 4.50
N SER A 442 -2.43 -10.97 3.76
CA SER A 442 -3.56 -11.89 3.53
C SER A 442 -3.11 -13.27 3.00
N ALA A 443 -2.00 -13.32 2.26
CA ALA A 443 -1.37 -14.56 1.80
C ALA A 443 -0.80 -15.41 2.95
N GLN A 444 -0.20 -14.77 3.97
CA GLN A 444 0.31 -15.47 5.16
C GLN A 444 -0.84 -16.01 6.01
N LEU A 445 -1.92 -15.23 6.17
CA LEU A 445 -3.13 -15.68 6.87
C LEU A 445 -3.79 -16.85 6.14
N ARG A 446 -3.92 -16.80 4.81
CA ARG A 446 -4.45 -17.92 4.03
C ARG A 446 -3.63 -19.19 4.21
N ARG A 447 -2.30 -19.06 4.22
CA ARG A 447 -1.40 -20.17 4.47
C ARG A 447 -1.57 -20.71 5.90
N ALA A 448 -1.64 -19.84 6.90
CA ALA A 448 -1.86 -20.25 8.29
C ALA A 448 -3.19 -20.97 8.49
N ILE A 449 -4.26 -20.52 7.83
CA ILE A 449 -5.56 -21.20 7.84
C ILE A 449 -5.45 -22.62 7.26
N LEU A 450 -4.79 -22.79 6.11
CA LEU A 450 -4.58 -24.11 5.52
C LEU A 450 -3.77 -25.02 6.46
N ASP A 451 -2.67 -24.52 7.00
CA ASP A 451 -1.82 -25.26 7.94
C ASP A 451 -2.60 -25.63 9.21
N GLU A 452 -3.42 -24.74 9.73
CA GLU A 452 -4.24 -24.96 10.94
C GLU A 452 -5.34 -26.00 10.70
N VAL A 453 -6.13 -25.85 9.64
CA VAL A 453 -7.23 -26.77 9.34
C VAL A 453 -6.70 -28.18 9.08
N PHE A 454 -5.60 -28.33 8.36
CA PHE A 454 -4.97 -29.63 8.15
C PHE A 454 -4.21 -30.14 9.38
N ARG A 455 -3.82 -29.29 10.37
CA ARG A 455 -3.28 -29.71 11.66
C ARG A 455 -4.37 -30.12 12.64
N LEU A 456 -5.45 -29.34 12.79
CA LEU A 456 -6.58 -29.66 13.67
C LEU A 456 -7.26 -30.96 13.26
N SER A 457 -7.31 -31.22 11.96
CA SER A 457 -7.74 -32.50 11.43
C SER A 457 -6.84 -33.68 11.88
N ARG A 458 -5.60 -33.38 12.32
CA ARG A 458 -4.63 -34.37 12.83
C ARG A 458 -4.72 -34.61 14.33
N GLY A 459 -5.39 -33.73 15.13
CA GLY A 459 -5.27 -33.71 16.59
C GLY A 459 -6.56 -33.86 17.41
N SER A 460 -7.73 -34.05 16.80
CA SER A 460 -9.00 -34.14 17.53
C SER A 460 -9.28 -35.53 18.19
N GLY A 461 -8.24 -36.29 18.48
CA GLY A 461 -8.29 -37.63 19.07
C GLY A 461 -7.83 -37.74 20.53
N SER A 462 -7.85 -36.66 21.33
CA SER A 462 -7.63 -36.77 22.78
C SER A 462 -8.97 -36.60 23.50
N PRO A 463 -9.48 -37.63 24.24
CA PRO A 463 -10.64 -37.44 25.10
C PRO A 463 -10.23 -36.47 26.23
N ARG A 464 -10.97 -35.37 26.37
CA ARG A 464 -10.93 -34.62 27.64
C ARG A 464 -11.32 -35.59 28.74
N SER A 465 -10.35 -36.04 29.51
CA SER A 465 -10.59 -36.66 30.81
C SER A 465 -11.34 -35.66 31.68
N ALA A 466 -12.59 -35.97 31.92
CA ALA A 466 -13.34 -35.35 32.99
C ALA A 466 -12.64 -35.73 34.30
N GLU A 467 -11.89 -34.82 34.89
CA GLU A 467 -11.60 -34.84 36.32
C GLU A 467 -12.58 -33.92 37.02
N CYS A 468 -13.64 -34.56 37.56
CA CYS A 468 -14.34 -34.07 38.70
C CYS A 468 -13.43 -34.33 39.93
N SER A 469 -13.06 -33.30 40.62
CA SER A 469 -12.95 -33.29 42.09
C SER A 469 -12.93 -31.85 42.55
#